data_578d87110a6a7404c75df4a5a980c317
#
_entry.id   578d87110a6a7404c75df4a5a980c317
#
_cell.length_a   1.000
_cell.length_b   1.000
_cell.length_c   1.000
_cell.angle_alpha   90.00
_cell.angle_beta   90.00
_cell.angle_gamma   90.00
#
_symmetry.space_group_name_H-M   'P 1'
#
loop_
_entity.id
_entity.type
_entity.pdbx_description
1 polymer ?
#
loop_
_entity_poly.entity_id
_entity_poly.type
_entity_poly.pdbx_seq_one_letter_code
_entity_poly.pdbx_strand_id
1 'polypeptide(L)'
;LDTTKFSVFLPGLEFEDSWAVGTQYQQGDIVTYGGYQYVAERNNIGVTPLDSGADWEVITTGYSMQGTWASGTAYKTGEVVQYGGNTYVFKVATTAGQLPTNSSYADLLVSGVSHLGTYSAGTAYKIGETVIFSNSTYRAKVDTTAGQAPADGTDNTQWALYVKGAPSGVFTTQGDIVQRGATGPERLPIGRGGDRLRVNAAGTQLEYFNEDSGNTFHVSPEGLDTNPGTETLPFKTIKKACQTAGTNGISQISTITGGTGGTPGTYRNVSV
;
A
#
# COMPACT_ATOMS: atom_id res chain seq x y z
N LEU A 1 -15.52 -19.92 -63.57
CA LEU A 1 -15.40 -18.88 -64.62
C LEU A 1 -14.46 -19.37 -65.70
N ASP A 2 -14.84 -19.23 -66.91
CA ASP A 2 -13.99 -19.55 -68.06
C ASP A 2 -12.90 -18.46 -68.20
N THR A 3 -11.74 -18.73 -67.65
CA THR A 3 -10.59 -17.81 -67.62
C THR A 3 -9.95 -17.60 -68.99
N THR A 4 -10.43 -18.31 -70.08
CA THR A 4 -9.94 -18.09 -71.42
C THR A 4 -10.57 -16.88 -72.11
N LYS A 5 -11.67 -16.36 -71.60
CA LYS A 5 -12.45 -15.25 -72.22
C LYS A 5 -12.50 -13.99 -71.33
N PHE A 6 -12.11 -14.09 -70.08
CA PHE A 6 -12.15 -12.96 -69.17
C PHE A 6 -10.85 -12.94 -68.33
N SER A 7 -10.18 -11.82 -68.28
CA SER A 7 -9.14 -11.54 -67.31
C SER A 7 -9.71 -10.72 -66.17
N VAL A 8 -9.31 -11.01 -64.92
CA VAL A 8 -9.62 -10.17 -63.72
C VAL A 8 -8.91 -8.85 -63.95
N PHE A 9 -9.67 -7.78 -64.05
CA PHE A 9 -9.12 -6.44 -64.27
C PHE A 9 -8.59 -5.84 -62.97
N LEU A 10 -9.26 -6.13 -61.87
CA LEU A 10 -8.83 -5.82 -60.49
C LEU A 10 -9.35 -6.93 -59.57
N PRO A 11 -8.48 -7.64 -58.86
CA PRO A 11 -8.94 -8.54 -57.82
C PRO A 11 -9.63 -7.69 -56.73
N GLY A 12 -10.86 -8.05 -56.39
CA GLY A 12 -11.56 -7.45 -55.28
C GLY A 12 -10.90 -7.83 -53.96
N LEU A 13 -11.12 -7.02 -52.94
CA LEU A 13 -10.79 -7.39 -51.59
C LEU A 13 -11.94 -8.17 -50.98
N GLU A 14 -11.68 -9.36 -50.44
CA GLU A 14 -12.67 -10.21 -49.79
C GLU A 14 -12.28 -10.38 -48.32
N PHE A 15 -13.21 -10.07 -47.39
CA PHE A 15 -12.97 -10.21 -45.97
C PHE A 15 -13.31 -11.63 -45.54
N GLU A 16 -12.28 -12.35 -45.16
CA GLU A 16 -12.36 -13.63 -44.49
C GLU A 16 -12.30 -13.42 -42.95
N ASP A 17 -12.57 -14.47 -42.22
CA ASP A 17 -12.46 -14.44 -40.79
C ASP A 17 -10.97 -14.50 -40.32
N SER A 18 -10.72 -15.12 -39.18
CA SER A 18 -9.35 -15.37 -38.70
C SER A 18 -8.64 -16.37 -39.60
N TRP A 19 -7.38 -16.10 -39.89
CA TRP A 19 -6.53 -17.02 -40.66
C TRP A 19 -6.51 -18.43 -40.05
N ALA A 20 -6.63 -19.43 -40.91
CA ALA A 20 -6.57 -20.85 -40.55
C ALA A 20 -5.61 -21.63 -41.45
N VAL A 21 -4.78 -22.51 -40.87
CA VAL A 21 -3.70 -23.24 -41.55
C VAL A 21 -4.17 -24.11 -42.73
N GLY A 22 -5.39 -24.63 -42.68
CA GLY A 22 -5.94 -25.52 -43.72
C GLY A 22 -6.77 -24.83 -44.78
N THR A 23 -6.95 -23.52 -44.72
CA THR A 23 -7.75 -22.73 -45.64
C THR A 23 -6.89 -22.30 -46.85
N GLN A 24 -7.45 -22.42 -48.03
CA GLN A 24 -6.85 -21.87 -49.26
C GLN A 24 -7.31 -20.43 -49.42
N TYR A 25 -6.37 -19.52 -49.49
CA TYR A 25 -6.61 -18.10 -49.71
C TYR A 25 -6.26 -17.70 -51.12
N GLN A 26 -7.02 -16.77 -51.66
CA GLN A 26 -6.81 -16.19 -52.99
C GLN A 26 -6.18 -14.81 -52.87
N GLN A 27 -5.55 -14.33 -53.91
CA GLN A 27 -5.07 -12.95 -53.96
C GLN A 27 -6.23 -11.98 -53.72
N GLY A 28 -6.08 -11.08 -52.73
CA GLY A 28 -7.10 -10.11 -52.34
C GLY A 28 -7.90 -10.51 -51.09
N ASP A 29 -7.77 -11.76 -50.59
CA ASP A 29 -8.41 -12.17 -49.36
C ASP A 29 -7.78 -11.47 -48.18
N ILE A 30 -8.62 -10.93 -47.29
CA ILE A 30 -8.19 -10.24 -46.05
C ILE A 30 -8.51 -11.14 -44.88
N VAL A 31 -7.50 -11.40 -44.06
CA VAL A 31 -7.62 -12.20 -42.83
C VAL A 31 -7.16 -11.44 -41.62
N THR A 32 -7.67 -11.82 -40.43
CA THR A 32 -7.16 -11.38 -39.15
C THR A 32 -6.20 -12.43 -38.60
N TYR A 33 -5.00 -12.01 -38.19
CA TYR A 33 -4.02 -12.86 -37.52
C TYR A 33 -3.34 -12.10 -36.42
N GLY A 34 -3.48 -12.56 -35.18
CA GLY A 34 -3.07 -11.78 -34.00
C GLY A 34 -3.90 -10.50 -33.87
N GLY A 35 -3.23 -9.37 -33.67
CA GLY A 35 -3.89 -8.05 -33.63
C GLY A 35 -3.98 -7.36 -35.00
N TYR A 36 -3.47 -7.96 -36.05
CA TYR A 36 -3.30 -7.33 -37.38
C TYR A 36 -4.24 -7.91 -38.41
N GLN A 37 -4.52 -7.14 -39.47
CA GLN A 37 -5.17 -7.61 -40.70
C GLN A 37 -4.16 -7.65 -41.82
N TYR A 38 -4.28 -8.71 -42.64
CA TYR A 38 -3.39 -8.99 -43.76
C TYR A 38 -4.20 -9.24 -45.00
N VAL A 39 -3.69 -8.79 -46.14
CA VAL A 39 -4.22 -9.13 -47.45
C VAL A 39 -3.29 -10.15 -48.13
N ALA A 40 -3.87 -11.15 -48.77
CA ALA A 40 -3.11 -12.12 -49.56
C ALA A 40 -2.61 -11.48 -50.85
N GLU A 41 -1.30 -11.42 -51.04
CA GLU A 41 -0.64 -10.92 -52.24
C GLU A 41 -0.69 -11.94 -53.39
N ARG A 42 -0.91 -13.21 -53.05
CA ARG A 42 -1.04 -14.33 -53.98
C ARG A 42 -1.86 -15.47 -53.38
N ASN A 43 -2.31 -16.38 -54.24
CA ASN A 43 -2.96 -17.59 -53.76
C ASN A 43 -2.00 -18.42 -52.91
N ASN A 44 -2.42 -18.80 -51.68
CA ASN A 44 -1.62 -19.58 -50.79
C ASN A 44 -2.48 -20.51 -49.92
N ILE A 45 -1.84 -21.47 -49.27
CA ILE A 45 -2.43 -22.36 -48.29
C ILE A 45 -1.37 -22.66 -47.20
N GLY A 46 -1.75 -22.61 -45.97
CA GLY A 46 -0.85 -22.93 -44.83
C GLY A 46 0.30 -21.94 -44.58
N VAL A 47 0.37 -20.85 -45.37
CA VAL A 47 1.37 -19.79 -45.17
C VAL A 47 0.86 -18.83 -44.11
N THR A 48 1.57 -18.76 -42.99
CA THR A 48 1.22 -17.87 -41.85
C THR A 48 1.42 -16.41 -42.27
N PRO A 49 0.43 -15.52 -42.03
CA PRO A 49 0.63 -14.09 -42.20
C PRO A 49 1.74 -13.56 -41.32
N LEU A 50 2.73 -12.91 -41.92
CA LEU A 50 3.87 -12.28 -41.26
C LEU A 50 4.15 -10.93 -41.91
N ASP A 51 4.63 -9.95 -41.14
CA ASP A 51 4.82 -8.56 -41.57
C ASP A 51 5.84 -8.38 -42.71
N SER A 52 6.60 -9.40 -43.05
CA SER A 52 7.64 -9.39 -44.09
C SER A 52 7.54 -10.53 -45.09
N GLY A 53 6.40 -11.17 -45.17
CA GLY A 53 6.17 -12.29 -46.11
C GLY A 53 5.85 -11.83 -47.52
N ALA A 54 6.22 -12.65 -48.51
CA ALA A 54 5.86 -12.38 -49.93
C ALA A 54 4.42 -12.77 -50.28
N ASP A 55 3.73 -13.45 -49.37
CA ASP A 55 2.38 -13.98 -49.58
C ASP A 55 1.30 -13.15 -48.92
N TRP A 56 1.69 -12.33 -47.91
CA TRP A 56 0.78 -11.49 -47.15
C TRP A 56 1.36 -10.09 -46.95
N GLU A 57 0.51 -9.08 -47.08
CA GLU A 57 0.82 -7.69 -46.74
C GLU A 57 -0.04 -7.22 -45.58
N VAL A 58 0.54 -6.50 -44.64
CA VAL A 58 -0.18 -5.87 -43.49
C VAL A 58 -0.96 -4.68 -44.03
N ILE A 59 -2.28 -4.69 -43.86
CA ILE A 59 -3.13 -3.55 -44.20
C ILE A 59 -3.59 -2.74 -43.01
N THR A 60 -3.70 -3.38 -41.86
CA THR A 60 -4.09 -2.69 -40.60
C THR A 60 -3.38 -3.30 -39.42
N THR A 61 -2.79 -2.44 -38.61
CA THR A 61 -2.25 -2.81 -37.29
C THR A 61 -3.28 -2.54 -36.23
N GLY A 62 -3.40 -3.43 -35.26
CA GLY A 62 -4.35 -3.30 -34.15
C GLY A 62 -3.93 -4.15 -32.96
N TYR A 63 -4.85 -4.33 -32.02
CA TYR A 63 -4.61 -5.11 -30.82
C TYR A 63 -5.65 -6.20 -30.63
N SER A 64 -5.20 -7.38 -30.20
CA SER A 64 -6.04 -8.50 -29.80
C SER A 64 -5.78 -8.83 -28.33
N MET A 65 -6.79 -8.63 -27.47
CA MET A 65 -6.67 -8.84 -26.02
C MET A 65 -6.73 -10.34 -25.69
N GLN A 66 -5.66 -10.88 -25.12
CA GLN A 66 -5.53 -12.30 -24.77
C GLN A 66 -5.69 -12.58 -23.27
N GLY A 67 -5.92 -11.54 -22.45
CA GLY A 67 -6.03 -11.68 -21.00
C GLY A 67 -4.67 -11.86 -20.31
N THR A 68 -4.60 -12.73 -19.31
CA THR A 68 -3.36 -12.95 -18.56
C THR A 68 -2.38 -13.81 -19.35
N TRP A 69 -1.12 -13.40 -19.39
CA TRP A 69 -0.04 -14.16 -20.01
C TRP A 69 0.08 -15.57 -19.42
N ALA A 70 0.24 -16.55 -20.28
CA ALA A 70 0.41 -17.96 -19.93
C ALA A 70 1.71 -18.51 -20.54
N SER A 71 2.51 -19.19 -19.72
CA SER A 71 3.81 -19.76 -20.14
C SER A 71 3.71 -20.84 -21.23
N GLY A 72 2.56 -21.50 -21.35
CA GLY A 72 2.31 -22.54 -22.37
C GLY A 72 1.81 -22.01 -23.69
N THR A 73 1.64 -20.69 -23.85
CA THR A 73 1.04 -20.07 -25.04
C THR A 73 2.09 -19.36 -25.89
N ALA A 74 2.02 -19.56 -27.21
CA ALA A 74 2.72 -18.74 -28.18
C ALA A 74 1.83 -17.55 -28.55
N TYR A 75 2.41 -16.38 -28.64
CA TYR A 75 1.69 -15.14 -28.94
C TYR A 75 2.08 -14.58 -30.30
N LYS A 76 1.17 -13.86 -30.92
CA LYS A 76 1.31 -13.26 -32.25
C LYS A 76 1.55 -11.76 -32.15
N THR A 77 2.03 -11.16 -33.19
CA THR A 77 2.15 -9.71 -33.32
C THR A 77 0.79 -9.03 -33.08
N GLY A 78 0.78 -7.95 -32.28
CA GLY A 78 -0.44 -7.22 -31.91
C GLY A 78 -1.28 -7.87 -30.81
N GLU A 79 -0.92 -9.06 -30.33
CA GLU A 79 -1.59 -9.64 -29.17
C GLU A 79 -1.15 -8.97 -27.87
N VAL A 80 -2.14 -8.68 -27.01
CA VAL A 80 -1.97 -7.93 -25.78
C VAL A 80 -2.26 -8.82 -24.58
N VAL A 81 -1.35 -8.84 -23.61
CA VAL A 81 -1.46 -9.64 -22.39
C VAL A 81 -1.25 -8.81 -21.14
N GLN A 82 -1.84 -9.27 -20.05
CA GLN A 82 -1.52 -8.79 -18.69
C GLN A 82 -0.46 -9.69 -18.06
N TYR A 83 0.57 -9.08 -17.48
CA TYR A 83 1.59 -9.78 -16.73
C TYR A 83 1.97 -8.99 -15.48
N GLY A 84 1.74 -9.56 -14.30
CA GLY A 84 1.85 -8.83 -13.07
C GLY A 84 0.88 -7.64 -13.03
N GLY A 85 1.40 -6.46 -12.70
CA GLY A 85 0.61 -5.22 -12.71
C GLY A 85 0.56 -4.50 -14.06
N ASN A 86 1.22 -5.02 -15.10
CA ASN A 86 1.44 -4.34 -16.36
C ASN A 86 0.70 -5.01 -17.53
N THR A 87 0.49 -4.26 -18.61
CA THR A 87 -0.06 -4.75 -19.89
C THR A 87 1.00 -4.58 -20.97
N TYR A 88 1.19 -5.62 -21.77
CA TYR A 88 2.20 -5.68 -22.81
C TYR A 88 1.56 -6.02 -24.15
N VAL A 89 2.15 -5.52 -25.26
CA VAL A 89 1.82 -5.88 -26.62
C VAL A 89 3.00 -6.62 -27.26
N PHE A 90 2.75 -7.79 -27.84
CA PHE A 90 3.75 -8.51 -28.61
C PHE A 90 3.98 -7.83 -29.96
N LYS A 91 5.22 -7.50 -30.25
CA LYS A 91 5.65 -6.86 -31.50
C LYS A 91 6.20 -7.85 -32.53
N VAL A 92 6.42 -9.09 -32.13
CA VAL A 92 6.80 -10.20 -32.99
C VAL A 92 6.10 -11.47 -32.52
N ALA A 93 5.90 -12.42 -33.41
CA ALA A 93 5.40 -13.73 -33.04
C ALA A 93 6.41 -14.48 -32.17
N THR A 94 5.92 -15.17 -31.15
CA THR A 94 6.74 -15.88 -30.18
C THR A 94 6.47 -17.39 -30.16
N THR A 95 7.39 -18.14 -29.60
CA THR A 95 7.14 -19.49 -29.10
C THR A 95 6.62 -19.44 -27.65
N ALA A 96 6.04 -20.53 -27.17
CA ALA A 96 5.64 -20.64 -25.77
C ALA A 96 6.81 -20.39 -24.82
N GLY A 97 6.54 -19.78 -23.64
CA GLY A 97 7.51 -19.51 -22.60
C GLY A 97 8.23 -18.16 -22.72
N GLN A 98 8.02 -17.40 -23.78
CA GLN A 98 8.64 -16.08 -23.94
C GLN A 98 7.93 -15.04 -23.05
N LEU A 99 8.68 -14.47 -22.12
CA LEU A 99 8.16 -13.46 -21.18
C LEU A 99 7.87 -12.13 -21.88
N PRO A 100 6.72 -11.48 -21.57
CA PRO A 100 6.39 -10.17 -22.14
C PRO A 100 7.27 -9.03 -21.61
N THR A 101 8.04 -9.27 -20.54
CA THR A 101 9.03 -8.31 -20.02
C THR A 101 10.30 -8.22 -20.85
N ASN A 102 10.51 -9.18 -21.78
CA ASN A 102 11.63 -9.14 -22.71
C ASN A 102 11.32 -8.21 -23.88
N SER A 103 12.02 -7.08 -23.92
CA SER A 103 11.85 -6.04 -24.94
C SER A 103 12.15 -6.49 -26.38
N SER A 104 12.74 -7.67 -26.60
CA SER A 104 12.87 -8.25 -27.92
C SER A 104 11.55 -8.79 -28.47
N TYR A 105 10.61 -9.16 -27.62
CA TYR A 105 9.34 -9.79 -28.02
C TYR A 105 8.13 -8.88 -27.84
N ALA A 106 8.11 -8.07 -26.79
CA ALA A 106 6.97 -7.24 -26.49
C ALA A 106 7.38 -5.87 -25.96
N ASP A 107 6.49 -4.91 -26.09
CA ASP A 107 6.61 -3.58 -25.55
C ASP A 107 5.61 -3.38 -24.41
N LEU A 108 5.99 -2.59 -23.41
CA LEU A 108 5.09 -2.17 -22.33
C LEU A 108 4.02 -1.22 -22.90
N LEU A 109 2.77 -1.65 -22.91
CA LEU A 109 1.65 -0.84 -23.38
C LEU A 109 1.09 0.04 -22.26
N VAL A 110 0.86 -0.54 -21.08
CA VAL A 110 0.36 0.18 -19.91
C VAL A 110 1.10 -0.27 -18.66
N SER A 111 1.67 0.68 -17.93
CA SER A 111 2.19 0.43 -16.58
C SER A 111 1.05 0.55 -15.58
N GLY A 112 0.75 -0.53 -14.88
CA GLY A 112 -0.30 -0.59 -13.88
C GLY A 112 0.19 -1.22 -12.57
N VAL A 113 -0.75 -1.55 -11.69
CA VAL A 113 -0.50 -2.23 -10.42
C VAL A 113 -1.53 -3.36 -10.22
N SER A 114 -1.08 -4.46 -9.63
CA SER A 114 -1.94 -5.55 -9.17
C SER A 114 -1.69 -5.77 -7.69
N HIS A 115 -2.71 -5.56 -6.83
CA HIS A 115 -2.56 -5.70 -5.39
C HIS A 115 -2.84 -7.13 -4.93
N LEU A 116 -1.86 -7.75 -4.27
CA LEU A 116 -1.92 -9.15 -3.83
C LEU A 116 -2.06 -9.32 -2.29
N GLY A 117 -2.30 -8.23 -1.57
CA GLY A 117 -2.46 -8.28 -0.10
C GLY A 117 -1.12 -8.32 0.64
N THR A 118 -1.05 -9.08 1.73
CA THR A 118 0.16 -9.15 2.57
C THR A 118 1.26 -9.99 1.91
N TYR A 119 2.50 -9.50 2.00
CA TYR A 119 3.68 -10.23 1.52
C TYR A 119 3.78 -11.62 2.14
N SER A 120 4.08 -12.61 1.31
CA SER A 120 4.35 -13.99 1.71
C SER A 120 5.74 -14.43 1.24
N ALA A 121 6.58 -14.89 2.15
CA ALA A 121 7.93 -15.34 1.82
C ALA A 121 7.98 -16.56 0.88
N GLY A 122 6.90 -17.34 0.82
CA GLY A 122 6.81 -18.50 -0.09
C GLY A 122 6.37 -18.17 -1.50
N THR A 123 6.08 -16.90 -1.81
CA THR A 123 5.52 -16.47 -3.10
C THR A 123 6.56 -15.72 -3.92
N ALA A 124 6.63 -16.00 -5.21
CA ALA A 124 7.33 -15.20 -6.20
C ALA A 124 6.34 -14.15 -6.76
N TYR A 125 6.79 -12.92 -6.91
CA TYR A 125 5.99 -11.81 -7.38
C TYR A 125 6.49 -11.30 -8.73
N LYS A 126 5.58 -10.76 -9.53
CA LYS A 126 5.87 -10.22 -10.85
C LYS A 126 6.01 -8.70 -10.80
N ILE A 127 6.70 -8.15 -11.77
CA ILE A 127 6.83 -6.71 -11.94
C ILE A 127 5.46 -6.02 -11.95
N GLY A 128 5.30 -4.94 -11.17
CA GLY A 128 4.04 -4.19 -11.05
C GLY A 128 3.08 -4.74 -10.01
N GLU A 129 3.31 -5.91 -9.42
CA GLU A 129 2.52 -6.40 -8.29
C GLU A 129 2.87 -5.64 -7.02
N THR A 130 1.85 -5.40 -6.19
CA THR A 130 2.00 -4.69 -4.93
C THR A 130 1.60 -5.57 -3.76
N VAL A 131 2.34 -5.42 -2.66
CA VAL A 131 2.10 -6.14 -1.40
C VAL A 131 2.20 -5.20 -0.21
N ILE A 132 1.56 -5.59 0.89
CA ILE A 132 1.72 -4.94 2.19
C ILE A 132 2.84 -5.68 2.95
N PHE A 133 3.83 -4.95 3.40
CA PHE A 133 4.91 -5.45 4.26
C PHE A 133 5.26 -4.39 5.30
N SER A 134 5.38 -4.76 6.59
CA SER A 134 5.65 -3.83 7.69
C SER A 134 4.80 -2.55 7.63
N ASN A 135 3.48 -2.73 7.45
CA ASN A 135 2.49 -1.64 7.40
C ASN A 135 2.68 -0.63 6.24
N SER A 136 3.53 -0.94 5.28
CA SER A 136 3.76 -0.15 4.07
C SER A 136 3.40 -0.96 2.83
N THR A 137 3.07 -0.28 1.73
CA THR A 137 2.81 -0.93 0.46
C THR A 137 4.04 -0.81 -0.43
N TYR A 138 4.44 -1.93 -1.03
CA TYR A 138 5.59 -2.02 -1.93
C TYR A 138 5.15 -2.51 -3.29
N ARG A 139 5.81 -2.02 -4.34
CA ARG A 139 5.62 -2.46 -5.73
C ARG A 139 6.87 -3.20 -6.21
N ALA A 140 6.70 -4.37 -6.78
CA ALA A 140 7.80 -5.10 -7.41
C ALA A 140 8.32 -4.33 -8.64
N LYS A 141 9.61 -4.05 -8.67
CA LYS A 141 10.33 -3.39 -9.79
C LYS A 141 10.75 -4.39 -10.86
N VAL A 142 10.89 -5.62 -10.48
CA VAL A 142 11.30 -6.77 -11.31
C VAL A 142 10.56 -8.02 -10.82
N ASP A 143 10.58 -9.08 -11.60
CA ASP A 143 10.13 -10.39 -11.14
C ASP A 143 11.02 -10.87 -9.99
N THR A 144 10.40 -11.34 -8.91
CA THR A 144 11.10 -11.83 -7.73
C THR A 144 11.06 -13.34 -7.67
N THR A 145 11.97 -13.92 -6.91
CA THR A 145 11.86 -15.31 -6.43
C THR A 145 11.29 -15.33 -5.01
N ALA A 146 10.80 -16.48 -4.57
CA ALA A 146 10.36 -16.68 -3.18
C ALA A 146 11.48 -16.26 -2.20
N GLY A 147 11.14 -15.61 -1.11
CA GLY A 147 12.06 -15.14 -0.07
C GLY A 147 12.67 -13.74 -0.31
N GLN A 148 12.50 -13.15 -1.47
CA GLN A 148 12.98 -11.79 -1.73
C GLN A 148 11.99 -10.76 -1.17
N ALA A 149 12.16 -10.41 0.09
CA ALA A 149 11.27 -9.51 0.82
C ALA A 149 11.52 -8.03 0.50
N PRO A 150 10.49 -7.15 0.64
CA PRO A 150 10.69 -5.71 0.74
C PRO A 150 11.61 -5.35 1.92
N ALA A 151 12.27 -4.20 1.86
CA ALA A 151 13.02 -3.63 2.96
C ALA A 151 12.13 -2.66 3.76
N ASP A 152 12.14 -2.74 5.09
CA ASP A 152 11.25 -1.93 5.92
C ASP A 152 11.46 -0.43 5.72
N GLY A 153 10.40 0.24 5.29
CA GLY A 153 10.35 1.70 5.10
C GLY A 153 11.20 2.27 3.96
N THR A 154 11.85 1.42 3.15
CA THR A 154 12.78 1.86 2.08
C THR A 154 12.66 1.01 0.81
N ASP A 155 13.23 1.52 -0.28
CA ASP A 155 13.44 0.76 -1.52
C ASP A 155 14.58 -0.25 -1.37
N ASN A 156 14.47 -1.36 -2.11
CA ASN A 156 15.59 -2.25 -2.36
C ASN A 156 15.70 -2.60 -3.86
N THR A 157 16.52 -3.56 -4.23
CA THR A 157 16.73 -3.93 -5.64
C THR A 157 15.45 -4.44 -6.30
N GLN A 158 14.63 -5.21 -5.58
CA GLN A 158 13.42 -5.86 -6.09
C GLN A 158 12.17 -5.00 -5.90
N TRP A 159 12.12 -4.20 -4.84
CA TRP A 159 10.91 -3.51 -4.40
C TRP A 159 11.10 -2.00 -4.31
N ALA A 160 10.11 -1.27 -4.79
CA ALA A 160 9.95 0.15 -4.52
C ALA A 160 8.92 0.36 -3.42
N LEU A 161 9.20 1.25 -2.47
CA LEU A 161 8.21 1.73 -1.50
C LEU A 161 7.15 2.55 -2.24
N TYR A 162 5.94 2.01 -2.35
CA TYR A 162 4.85 2.64 -3.10
C TYR A 162 4.01 3.57 -2.22
N VAL A 163 3.66 3.10 -1.02
CA VAL A 163 2.98 3.91 0.01
C VAL A 163 3.62 3.62 1.35
N LYS A 164 4.14 4.64 2.00
CA LYS A 164 4.67 4.52 3.36
C LYS A 164 3.51 4.47 4.35
N GLY A 165 3.41 3.37 5.08
CA GLY A 165 2.49 3.23 6.20
C GLY A 165 2.97 3.97 7.45
N ALA A 166 2.11 4.08 8.45
CA ALA A 166 2.55 4.51 9.76
C ALA A 166 3.61 3.55 10.30
N PRO A 167 4.64 4.02 11.00
CA PRO A 167 5.65 3.14 11.61
C PRO A 167 4.99 2.01 12.40
N SER A 168 5.36 0.77 12.12
CA SER A 168 4.90 -0.38 12.89
C SER A 168 5.36 -0.23 14.33
N GLY A 169 4.45 -0.43 15.29
CA GLY A 169 4.78 -0.34 16.71
C GLY A 169 4.63 1.03 17.37
N VAL A 170 4.18 2.07 16.61
CA VAL A 170 3.87 3.36 17.23
C VAL A 170 2.67 3.22 18.18
N PHE A 171 1.64 2.45 17.80
CA PHE A 171 0.53 2.09 18.67
C PHE A 171 0.76 0.69 19.22
N THR A 172 0.93 0.54 20.51
CA THR A 172 1.12 -0.77 21.16
C THR A 172 -0.02 -1.13 22.11
N THR A 173 -0.86 -0.15 22.44
CA THR A 173 -1.96 -0.32 23.39
C THR A 173 -3.19 0.46 22.90
N GLN A 174 -4.38 -0.07 23.15
CA GLN A 174 -5.62 0.64 22.88
C GLN A 174 -5.65 1.96 23.65
N GLY A 175 -5.95 3.06 22.95
CA GLY A 175 -5.96 4.41 23.51
C GLY A 175 -4.64 5.20 23.40
N ASP A 176 -3.61 4.60 22.80
CA ASP A 176 -2.38 5.34 22.46
C ASP A 176 -2.65 6.45 21.45
N ILE A 177 -1.92 7.55 21.58
CA ILE A 177 -1.95 8.68 20.66
C ILE A 177 -0.60 8.78 19.97
N VAL A 178 -0.59 9.14 18.68
CA VAL A 178 0.62 9.52 17.96
C VAL A 178 0.71 11.03 17.92
N GLN A 179 1.83 11.57 18.35
CA GLN A 179 2.18 12.97 18.21
C GLN A 179 3.45 13.13 17.38
N ARG A 180 3.75 14.36 16.96
CA ARG A 180 5.02 14.66 16.31
C ARG A 180 6.09 14.89 17.39
N GLY A 181 7.06 14.00 17.47
CA GLY A 181 8.30 14.20 18.25
C GLY A 181 9.34 14.99 17.45
N ALA A 182 10.51 15.19 18.04
CA ALA A 182 11.61 15.95 17.44
C ALA A 182 12.09 15.35 16.10
N THR A 183 12.12 14.02 15.99
CA THR A 183 12.67 13.30 14.84
C THR A 183 11.60 12.64 13.94
N GLY A 184 10.35 12.61 14.38
CA GLY A 184 9.26 11.94 13.65
C GLY A 184 8.03 11.64 14.50
N PRO A 185 7.14 10.77 14.03
CA PRO A 185 6.00 10.30 14.82
C PRO A 185 6.48 9.62 16.11
N GLU A 186 5.90 10.00 17.24
CA GLU A 186 6.21 9.50 18.57
C GLU A 186 4.93 9.04 19.26
N ARG A 187 5.02 7.94 19.99
CA ARG A 187 3.91 7.40 20.78
C ARG A 187 3.76 8.19 22.09
N LEU A 188 2.56 8.65 22.34
CA LEU A 188 2.12 9.02 23.68
C LEU A 188 1.28 7.86 24.22
N PRO A 189 1.78 7.05 25.17
CA PRO A 189 1.03 5.95 25.78
C PRO A 189 -0.26 6.48 26.40
N ILE A 190 -1.29 5.63 26.48
CA ILE A 190 -2.53 5.98 27.18
C ILE A 190 -2.21 6.39 28.63
N GLY A 191 -2.81 7.49 29.07
CA GLY A 191 -2.74 7.97 30.44
C GLY A 191 -3.50 7.07 31.43
N ARG A 192 -3.47 7.42 32.68
CA ARG A 192 -4.24 6.77 33.75
C ARG A 192 -5.67 7.28 33.76
N GLY A 193 -6.57 6.55 34.44
CA GLY A 193 -7.93 7.03 34.69
C GLY A 193 -7.91 8.37 35.43
N GLY A 194 -8.61 9.37 34.88
CA GLY A 194 -8.63 10.75 35.42
C GLY A 194 -7.56 11.69 34.83
N ASP A 195 -6.57 11.18 34.12
CA ASP A 195 -5.58 12.03 33.45
C ASP A 195 -6.23 12.85 32.31
N ARG A 196 -5.78 14.09 32.17
CA ARG A 196 -6.17 15.01 31.08
C ARG A 196 -4.99 15.25 30.14
N LEU A 197 -5.30 15.36 28.85
CA LEU A 197 -4.30 15.69 27.84
C LEU A 197 -4.06 17.21 27.83
N ARG A 198 -2.81 17.62 27.87
CA ARG A 198 -2.42 19.04 27.74
C ARG A 198 -1.16 19.20 26.91
N VAL A 199 -0.87 20.43 26.51
CA VAL A 199 0.43 20.80 25.96
C VAL A 199 1.41 20.96 27.13
N ASN A 200 2.62 20.41 27.01
CA ASN A 200 3.68 20.55 28.04
C ASN A 200 4.09 22.01 28.23
N ALA A 201 4.77 22.30 29.30
CA ALA A 201 5.19 23.67 29.69
C ALA A 201 6.09 24.34 28.61
N ALA A 202 6.80 23.54 27.79
CA ALA A 202 7.65 24.04 26.70
C ALA A 202 6.87 24.35 25.43
N GLY A 203 5.58 24.01 25.34
CA GLY A 203 4.74 24.23 24.16
C GLY A 203 5.09 23.33 22.96
N THR A 204 5.76 22.21 23.19
CA THR A 204 6.36 21.38 22.12
C THR A 204 5.68 20.04 21.90
N GLN A 205 5.02 19.49 22.93
CA GLN A 205 4.44 18.14 22.90
C GLN A 205 3.16 18.05 23.73
N LEU A 206 2.35 17.05 23.44
CA LEU A 206 1.25 16.65 24.31
C LEU A 206 1.78 15.77 25.44
N GLU A 207 1.21 15.94 26.63
CA GLU A 207 1.47 15.09 27.80
C GLU A 207 0.17 14.83 28.57
N TYR A 208 0.10 13.71 29.28
CA TYR A 208 -0.98 13.49 30.23
C TYR A 208 -0.66 14.19 31.53
N PHE A 209 -1.65 14.85 32.06
CA PHE A 209 -1.59 15.59 33.33
C PHE A 209 -2.74 15.13 34.21
N ASN A 210 -2.39 14.80 35.45
CA ASN A 210 -3.36 14.54 36.50
C ASN A 210 -3.35 15.72 37.49
N GLU A 211 -4.48 16.39 37.63
CA GLU A 211 -4.62 17.50 38.57
C GLU A 211 -4.43 17.04 40.01
N ASP A 212 -4.65 15.76 40.29
CA ASP A 212 -4.55 15.18 41.62
C ASP A 212 -3.12 14.66 41.96
N SER A 213 -2.24 14.51 40.96
CA SER A 213 -0.89 14.02 41.17
C SER A 213 0.07 15.15 41.54
N GLY A 214 0.33 15.28 42.80
CA GLY A 214 1.34 16.18 43.35
C GLY A 214 0.84 17.54 43.86
N ASN A 215 -0.42 17.89 43.59
CA ASN A 215 -1.01 19.16 44.01
C ASN A 215 -2.06 19.02 45.12
N THR A 216 -2.38 17.80 45.54
CA THR A 216 -3.34 17.54 46.61
C THR A 216 -2.65 16.92 47.80
N PHE A 217 -2.70 17.61 48.91
CA PHE A 217 -2.30 17.04 50.21
C PHE A 217 -3.54 16.68 51.01
N HIS A 218 -3.50 15.48 51.56
CA HIS A 218 -4.56 14.98 52.42
C HIS A 218 -4.18 15.28 53.88
N VAL A 219 -5.18 15.78 54.64
CA VAL A 219 -5.03 16.09 56.08
C VAL A 219 -6.10 15.33 56.82
N SER A 220 -5.73 14.62 57.89
CA SER A 220 -6.61 13.88 58.78
C SER A 220 -6.19 14.07 60.22
N PRO A 221 -7.12 14.19 61.15
CA PRO A 221 -6.79 14.23 62.59
C PRO A 221 -5.98 13.03 63.08
N GLU A 222 -6.13 11.88 62.40
CA GLU A 222 -5.40 10.64 62.67
C GLU A 222 -4.07 10.54 61.92
N GLY A 223 -3.77 11.52 61.06
CA GLY A 223 -2.53 11.60 60.31
C GLY A 223 -1.33 12.00 61.17
N LEU A 224 -0.15 12.03 60.56
CA LEU A 224 1.09 12.51 61.19
C LEU A 224 1.75 13.54 60.29
N ASP A 225 2.28 14.62 60.89
CA ASP A 225 3.00 15.66 60.14
C ASP A 225 4.35 15.18 59.54
N THR A 226 4.74 13.96 59.87
CA THR A 226 5.88 13.23 59.27
C THR A 226 5.49 12.40 58.03
N ASN A 227 4.20 12.24 57.77
CA ASN A 227 3.70 11.52 56.59
C ASN A 227 3.95 12.31 55.30
N PRO A 228 3.86 11.67 54.12
CA PRO A 228 4.02 12.37 52.85
C PRO A 228 2.82 13.21 52.42
N GLY A 229 1.68 13.15 53.10
CA GLY A 229 0.47 13.89 52.77
C GLY A 229 -0.39 13.24 51.68
N THR A 230 -0.23 11.96 51.44
CA THR A 230 -1.08 11.18 50.52
C THR A 230 -2.41 10.79 51.17
N GLU A 231 -3.39 10.32 50.40
CA GLU A 231 -4.67 9.86 50.89
C GLU A 231 -4.54 8.76 51.95
N THR A 232 -3.63 7.83 51.75
CA THR A 232 -3.37 6.71 52.68
C THR A 232 -2.46 7.07 53.87
N LEU A 233 -1.63 8.09 53.73
CA LEU A 233 -0.71 8.60 54.73
C LEU A 233 -0.84 10.13 54.83
N PRO A 234 -1.95 10.66 55.38
CA PRO A 234 -2.22 12.09 55.40
C PRO A 234 -1.37 12.84 56.46
N PHE A 235 -1.20 14.13 56.26
CA PHE A 235 -0.68 15.02 57.28
C PHE A 235 -1.68 15.13 58.45
N LYS A 236 -1.18 15.45 59.63
CA LYS A 236 -2.04 15.73 60.77
C LYS A 236 -2.59 17.16 60.75
N THR A 237 -1.80 18.12 60.26
CA THR A 237 -2.17 19.53 60.32
C THR A 237 -2.23 20.20 58.94
N ILE A 238 -3.18 21.11 58.77
CA ILE A 238 -3.25 21.99 57.61
C ILE A 238 -2.00 22.83 57.47
N LYS A 239 -1.42 23.26 58.59
CA LYS A 239 -0.16 24.03 58.63
C LYS A 239 0.95 23.28 57.88
N LYS A 240 1.12 22.00 58.18
CA LYS A 240 2.13 21.16 57.51
C LYS A 240 1.87 21.02 56.01
N ALA A 241 0.61 20.81 55.63
CA ALA A 241 0.22 20.74 54.21
C ALA A 241 0.56 22.05 53.49
N CYS A 242 0.19 23.22 54.05
CA CYS A 242 0.54 24.53 53.49
C CYS A 242 2.05 24.77 53.41
N GLN A 243 2.82 24.42 54.42
CA GLN A 243 4.27 24.55 54.37
C GLN A 243 4.90 23.70 53.29
N THR A 244 4.43 22.47 53.15
CA THR A 244 4.94 21.54 52.12
C THR A 244 4.53 22.01 50.73
N ALA A 245 3.31 22.51 50.54
CA ALA A 245 2.84 23.10 49.31
C ALA A 245 3.68 24.31 48.87
N GLY A 246 3.96 25.23 49.79
CA GLY A 246 4.78 26.40 49.51
C GLY A 246 6.23 26.05 49.12
N THR A 247 6.82 25.04 49.76
CA THR A 247 8.17 24.56 49.44
C THR A 247 8.24 23.91 48.05
N ASN A 248 7.15 23.28 47.60
CA ASN A 248 7.07 22.60 46.29
C ASN A 248 6.52 23.50 45.17
N GLY A 249 6.31 24.79 45.42
CA GLY A 249 5.79 25.73 44.43
C GLY A 249 4.30 25.53 44.07
N ILE A 250 3.55 24.84 44.94
CA ILE A 250 2.12 24.56 44.75
C ILE A 250 1.32 25.75 45.29
N SER A 251 0.50 26.37 44.45
CA SER A 251 -0.29 27.56 44.79
C SER A 251 -1.68 27.27 45.36
N GLN A 252 -2.14 26.02 45.33
CA GLN A 252 -3.48 25.63 45.82
C GLN A 252 -3.47 24.29 46.54
N ILE A 253 -4.20 24.22 47.67
CA ILE A 253 -4.53 22.98 48.40
C ILE A 253 -5.99 22.66 48.06
N SER A 254 -6.25 21.59 47.35
CA SER A 254 -7.58 21.34 46.75
C SER A 254 -8.50 20.43 47.57
N THR A 255 -8.01 19.65 48.51
CA THR A 255 -8.86 18.73 49.27
C THR A 255 -8.38 18.52 50.70
N ILE A 256 -9.28 18.66 51.66
CA ILE A 256 -9.14 18.27 53.06
C ILE A 256 -10.20 17.20 53.32
N THR A 257 -9.79 15.96 53.51
CA THR A 257 -10.69 14.87 53.92
C THR A 257 -10.61 14.66 55.41
N GLY A 258 -11.77 14.77 56.10
CA GLY A 258 -11.87 14.41 57.51
C GLY A 258 -11.93 12.89 57.67
N GLY A 259 -11.26 12.33 58.70
CA GLY A 259 -11.28 10.90 59.03
C GLY A 259 -12.67 10.39 59.39
N THR A 260 -12.88 9.08 59.23
CA THR A 260 -14.09 8.36 59.60
C THR A 260 -14.32 8.38 61.11
N GLY A 261 -15.26 9.22 61.58
CA GLY A 261 -15.72 9.18 63.00
C GLY A 261 -15.98 10.53 63.65
N GLY A 262 -15.65 11.63 63.05
CA GLY A 262 -15.91 12.97 63.57
C GLY A 262 -16.83 13.78 62.64
N THR A 263 -17.61 14.69 63.18
CA THR A 263 -18.44 15.64 62.43
C THR A 263 -17.56 16.32 61.35
N PRO A 264 -17.92 16.34 60.07
CA PRO A 264 -17.13 16.94 59.05
C PRO A 264 -16.93 18.45 59.32
N GLY A 265 -15.73 18.84 59.68
CA GLY A 265 -15.37 20.26 59.70
C GLY A 265 -15.28 20.74 58.23
N THR A 266 -16.18 21.63 57.88
CA THR A 266 -16.20 22.27 56.57
C THR A 266 -15.03 23.29 56.53
N TYR A 267 -13.91 22.91 55.91
CA TYR A 267 -12.85 23.88 55.65
C TYR A 267 -13.13 24.56 54.31
N ARG A 268 -13.24 25.88 54.32
CA ARG A 268 -13.33 26.67 53.08
C ARG A 268 -11.92 26.86 52.51
N ASN A 269 -11.82 26.94 51.21
CA ASN A 269 -10.58 27.18 50.46
C ASN A 269 -9.70 28.25 51.17
N VAL A 270 -8.49 27.88 51.56
CA VAL A 270 -7.47 28.82 52.02
C VAL A 270 -6.55 29.03 50.82
N SER A 271 -6.65 30.21 50.20
CA SER A 271 -5.62 30.68 49.24
C SER A 271 -4.43 31.20 50.08
N VAL A 272 -3.22 30.79 49.75
CA VAL A 272 -1.97 31.33 50.32
C VAL A 272 -1.36 32.28 49.28
#